data_168a037e81d0a089a7a240b658d3451b
#
_entry.id   168a037e81d0a089a7a240b658d3451b
#
_cell.length_a   1.000
_cell.length_b   1.000
_cell.length_c   1.000
_cell.angle_alpha   90.00
_cell.angle_beta   90.00
_cell.angle_gamma   90.00
#
_symmetry.space_group_name_H-M   'P 1'
#
loop_
_entity.id
_entity.type
_entity.pdbx_description
1 polymer ?
#
loop_
_entity_poly.entity_id
_entity_poly.type
_entity_poly.pdbx_seq_one_letter_code
_entity_poly.pdbx_strand_id
1 'polypeptide(L)'
;MTHKHAKRREFFTIEQANAMLPLVRAIVADLTELSRDVNDRRRRLSFLLAGRNPNDHDLYHEELVQIEQEMEKDTRRLHDYREELRALGVDSEKGLEGFVNFPAFLDGRKIHLCWKLGEDEVLFWHDPDGGCSQRQNLTAESVAGGMPGADAEG
;
A
#
# COMPACT_ATOMS: atom_id res chain seq x y z
N MET A 1 18.61 -4.19 14.26
CA MET A 1 18.00 -3.79 14.69
C MET A 1 17.45 -2.59 14.42
N THR A 2 17.34 -2.21 13.52
CA THR A 2 16.85 -1.03 13.13
C THR A 2 15.44 -0.90 13.35
N HIS A 3 14.78 -1.97 13.52
CA HIS A 3 13.40 -1.89 13.69
C HIS A 3 12.99 -1.27 14.94
N LYS A 4 13.88 -1.08 15.86
CA LYS A 4 13.50 -0.46 17.06
C LYS A 4 13.03 0.90 16.84
N HIS A 5 13.41 1.55 15.76
CA HIS A 5 12.96 2.90 15.60
C HIS A 5 11.59 2.96 14.99
N ALA A 6 11.19 1.92 14.30
CA ALA A 6 9.94 1.93 13.57
C ALA A 6 8.86 1.25 14.38
N LYS A 7 8.58 1.82 15.51
CA LYS A 7 7.58 1.28 16.37
C LYS A 7 6.22 1.49 15.77
N ARG A 8 5.39 0.48 15.80
CA ARG A 8 4.06 0.54 15.24
C ARG A 8 3.22 1.55 16.00
N ARG A 9 2.48 2.38 15.26
CA ARG A 9 1.52 3.28 15.82
C ARG A 9 0.14 2.73 15.58
N GLU A 10 -0.75 2.92 16.55
CA GLU A 10 -2.13 2.54 16.34
C GLU A 10 -2.89 3.65 15.64
N PHE A 11 -2.53 4.90 15.90
CA PHE A 11 -3.16 6.05 15.27
C PHE A 11 -2.12 7.11 14.98
N PHE A 12 -2.39 7.90 13.96
CA PHE A 12 -1.49 8.95 13.52
C PHE A 12 -2.19 10.29 13.55
N THR A 13 -1.45 11.34 13.89
CA THR A 13 -1.87 12.68 13.54
C THR A 13 -1.38 12.96 12.13
N ILE A 14 -1.87 14.03 11.52
CA ILE A 14 -1.41 14.40 10.19
C ILE A 14 0.09 14.63 10.19
N GLU A 15 0.61 15.27 11.22
CA GLU A 15 2.03 15.53 11.33
C GLU A 15 2.84 14.25 11.43
N GLN A 16 2.35 13.30 12.22
CA GLN A 16 3.03 12.03 12.37
C GLN A 16 3.00 11.23 11.07
N ALA A 17 1.88 11.25 10.36
CA ALA A 17 1.78 10.57 9.09
C ALA A 17 2.76 11.18 8.09
N ASN A 18 2.82 12.51 8.03
CA ASN A 18 3.74 13.17 7.12
C ASN A 18 5.19 12.88 7.48
N ALA A 19 5.48 12.77 8.78
CA ALA A 19 6.85 12.45 9.21
C ALA A 19 7.27 11.05 8.80
N MET A 20 6.32 10.16 8.60
CA MET A 20 6.62 8.80 8.15
C MET A 20 6.79 8.68 6.65
N LEU A 21 6.42 9.70 5.90
CA LEU A 21 6.41 9.59 4.44
C LEU A 21 7.74 9.22 3.80
N PRO A 22 8.89 9.71 4.28
CA PRO A 22 10.13 9.28 3.62
C PRO A 22 10.30 7.77 3.62
N LEU A 23 9.98 7.12 4.72
CA LEU A 23 10.09 5.67 4.82
C LEU A 23 8.96 4.99 4.05
N VAL A 24 7.73 5.45 4.24
CA VAL A 24 6.58 4.88 3.57
C VAL A 24 6.73 5.01 2.06
N ARG A 25 7.21 6.16 1.60
CA ARG A 25 7.40 6.41 0.17
C ARG A 25 8.36 5.38 -0.43
N ALA A 26 9.46 5.10 0.26
CA ALA A 26 10.43 4.14 -0.25
C ALA A 26 9.82 2.75 -0.36
N ILE A 27 9.10 2.32 0.67
CA ILE A 27 8.48 0.99 0.65
C ILE A 27 7.40 0.91 -0.43
N VAL A 28 6.56 1.93 -0.53
CA VAL A 28 5.47 1.92 -1.49
C VAL A 28 5.99 1.99 -2.93
N ALA A 29 7.09 2.71 -3.15
CA ALA A 29 7.68 2.74 -4.49
C ALA A 29 8.12 1.35 -4.92
N ASP A 30 8.79 0.63 -4.02
CA ASP A 30 9.24 -0.71 -4.32
C ASP A 30 8.06 -1.66 -4.50
N LEU A 31 7.06 -1.54 -3.64
CA LEU A 31 5.87 -2.36 -3.72
C LEU A 31 5.14 -2.15 -5.04
N THR A 32 5.00 -0.90 -5.46
CA THR A 32 4.29 -0.56 -6.68
C THR A 32 5.02 -1.07 -7.90
N GLU A 33 6.32 -0.90 -7.93
CA GLU A 33 7.12 -1.37 -9.06
C GLU A 33 7.03 -2.89 -9.19
N LEU A 34 7.15 -3.59 -8.06
CA LEU A 34 7.08 -5.04 -8.08
C LEU A 34 5.68 -5.53 -8.46
N SER A 35 4.64 -4.81 -8.01
CA SER A 35 3.27 -5.16 -8.38
C SER A 35 3.07 -5.08 -9.89
N ARG A 36 3.64 -4.07 -10.52
CA ARG A 36 3.54 -3.94 -11.97
C ARG A 36 4.24 -5.09 -12.66
N ASP A 37 5.42 -5.46 -12.17
CA ASP A 37 6.15 -6.56 -12.75
C ASP A 37 5.38 -7.87 -12.62
N VAL A 38 4.78 -8.11 -11.47
CA VAL A 38 3.99 -9.31 -11.26
C VAL A 38 2.79 -9.34 -12.19
N ASN A 39 2.12 -8.19 -12.34
CA ASN A 39 0.96 -8.12 -13.23
C ASN A 39 1.35 -8.36 -14.68
N ASP A 40 2.50 -7.85 -15.10
CA ASP A 40 2.98 -8.06 -16.45
C ASP A 40 3.29 -9.54 -16.68
N ARG A 41 3.92 -10.19 -15.71
CA ARG A 41 4.21 -11.61 -15.83
C ARG A 41 2.94 -12.44 -15.83
N ARG A 42 1.95 -12.04 -15.03
CA ARG A 42 0.68 -12.74 -14.99
C ARG A 42 -0.02 -12.67 -16.34
N ARG A 43 0.00 -11.49 -16.96
CA ARG A 43 -0.58 -11.35 -18.29
C ARG A 43 0.17 -12.19 -19.32
N ARG A 44 1.50 -12.21 -19.21
CA ARG A 44 2.31 -13.01 -20.11
C ARG A 44 2.01 -14.50 -19.95
N LEU A 45 1.88 -14.93 -18.70
CA LEU A 45 1.54 -16.32 -18.42
C LEU A 45 0.17 -16.66 -19.01
N SER A 46 -0.81 -15.80 -18.84
CA SER A 46 -2.14 -16.04 -19.40
C SER A 46 -2.08 -16.15 -20.91
N PHE A 47 -1.28 -15.30 -21.54
CA PHE A 47 -1.14 -15.30 -22.98
C PHE A 47 -0.49 -16.61 -23.46
N LEU A 48 0.54 -17.05 -22.77
CA LEU A 48 1.20 -18.30 -23.11
C LEU A 48 0.28 -19.49 -22.95
N LEU A 49 -0.50 -19.50 -21.88
CA LEU A 49 -1.44 -20.59 -21.64
C LEU A 49 -2.53 -20.63 -22.69
N ALA A 50 -3.02 -19.45 -23.10
CA ALA A 50 -4.08 -19.39 -24.11
C ALA A 50 -3.61 -19.89 -25.47
N GLY A 51 -2.35 -19.62 -25.80
CA GLY A 51 -1.83 -20.06 -27.10
C GLY A 51 -1.16 -21.41 -27.08
N ARG A 52 -1.21 -22.09 -25.95
CA ARG A 52 -0.48 -23.33 -25.81
C ARG A 52 -1.08 -24.48 -26.63
N ASN A 53 -0.23 -25.13 -27.37
CA ASN A 53 -0.62 -26.32 -28.07
C ASN A 53 -0.33 -27.51 -27.16
N PRO A 54 -1.31 -28.36 -26.88
CA PRO A 54 -1.07 -29.49 -25.96
C PRO A 54 0.06 -30.40 -26.37
N ASN A 55 0.44 -30.39 -27.64
CA ASN A 55 1.50 -31.24 -28.12
C ASN A 55 2.88 -30.62 -28.03
N ASP A 56 2.95 -29.34 -27.68
CA ASP A 56 4.23 -28.64 -27.59
C ASP A 56 4.59 -28.40 -26.14
N HIS A 57 4.70 -29.48 -25.37
CA HIS A 57 4.87 -29.19 -23.97
C HIS A 57 6.31 -29.08 -23.50
N ASP A 58 7.27 -29.43 -24.25
CA ASP A 58 8.63 -29.42 -23.72
C ASP A 58 9.16 -28.01 -23.50
N LEU A 59 9.16 -27.20 -24.55
CA LEU A 59 9.65 -25.84 -24.44
C LEU A 59 8.75 -24.97 -23.56
N TYR A 60 7.45 -25.08 -23.81
CA TYR A 60 6.51 -24.27 -23.04
C TYR A 60 6.49 -24.67 -21.58
N HIS A 61 6.67 -25.98 -21.32
CA HIS A 61 6.62 -26.44 -19.95
C HIS A 61 7.73 -25.80 -19.11
N GLU A 62 8.96 -25.78 -19.66
CA GLU A 62 10.07 -25.19 -18.92
C GLU A 62 9.88 -23.71 -18.71
N GLU A 63 9.40 -23.03 -19.74
CA GLU A 63 9.16 -21.59 -19.62
C GLU A 63 8.07 -21.30 -18.59
N LEU A 64 7.00 -22.08 -18.60
CA LEU A 64 5.92 -21.90 -17.64
C LEU A 64 6.38 -22.14 -16.21
N VAL A 65 7.17 -23.20 -16.01
CA VAL A 65 7.67 -23.48 -14.68
C VAL A 65 8.54 -22.33 -14.18
N GLN A 66 9.38 -21.79 -15.04
CA GLN A 66 10.26 -20.70 -14.66
C GLN A 66 9.44 -19.45 -14.29
N ILE A 67 8.44 -19.14 -15.12
CA ILE A 67 7.59 -17.98 -14.83
C ILE A 67 6.85 -18.16 -13.51
N GLU A 68 6.33 -19.37 -13.28
CA GLU A 68 5.61 -19.64 -12.06
C GLU A 68 6.50 -19.51 -10.83
N GLN A 69 7.74 -19.97 -10.93
CA GLN A 69 8.68 -19.86 -9.83
C GLN A 69 9.02 -18.41 -9.54
N GLU A 70 9.21 -17.61 -10.59
CA GLU A 70 9.50 -16.21 -10.43
C GLU A 70 8.32 -15.48 -9.81
N MET A 71 7.11 -15.83 -10.24
CA MET A 71 5.92 -15.20 -9.70
C MET A 71 5.72 -15.53 -8.22
N GLU A 72 6.01 -16.75 -7.86
CA GLU A 72 5.88 -17.16 -6.47
C GLU A 72 6.87 -16.39 -5.59
N LYS A 73 8.09 -16.24 -6.07
CA LYS A 73 9.11 -15.50 -5.36
C LYS A 73 8.72 -14.03 -5.22
N ASP A 74 8.20 -13.44 -6.30
CA ASP A 74 7.80 -12.04 -6.28
C ASP A 74 6.58 -11.82 -5.41
N THR A 75 5.67 -12.79 -5.39
CA THR A 75 4.50 -12.68 -4.53
C THR A 75 4.91 -12.65 -3.06
N ARG A 76 5.92 -13.44 -2.70
CA ARG A 76 6.44 -13.40 -1.34
C ARG A 76 7.07 -12.04 -1.03
N ARG A 77 7.79 -11.47 -2.00
CA ARG A 77 8.37 -10.15 -1.81
C ARG A 77 7.30 -9.07 -1.65
N LEU A 78 6.20 -9.16 -2.42
CA LEU A 78 5.08 -8.24 -2.25
C LEU A 78 4.51 -8.33 -0.85
N HIS A 79 4.36 -9.55 -0.36
CA HIS A 79 3.86 -9.77 0.98
C HIS A 79 4.80 -9.12 2.01
N ASP A 80 6.10 -9.27 1.83
CA ASP A 80 7.07 -8.71 2.75
C ASP A 80 6.99 -7.19 2.80
N TYR A 81 6.84 -6.54 1.65
CA TYR A 81 6.70 -5.09 1.63
C TYR A 81 5.44 -4.65 2.37
N ARG A 82 4.33 -5.37 2.18
CA ARG A 82 3.10 -5.04 2.88
C ARG A 82 3.24 -5.23 4.37
N GLU A 83 3.99 -6.25 4.77
CA GLU A 83 4.22 -6.48 6.19
C GLU A 83 5.14 -5.41 6.79
N GLU A 84 6.07 -4.89 6.02
CA GLU A 84 6.87 -3.76 6.48
C GLU A 84 6.00 -2.56 6.79
N LEU A 85 5.06 -2.25 5.89
CA LEU A 85 4.13 -1.15 6.12
C LEU A 85 3.27 -1.44 7.35
N ARG A 86 2.75 -2.64 7.44
CA ARG A 86 1.89 -3.00 8.56
C ARG A 86 2.61 -2.90 9.89
N ALA A 87 3.89 -3.22 9.90
CA ALA A 87 4.69 -3.11 11.12
C ALA A 87 4.82 -1.66 11.57
N LEU A 88 4.64 -0.71 10.68
CA LEU A 88 4.65 0.70 11.02
C LEU A 88 3.27 1.20 11.41
N GLY A 89 2.26 0.39 11.22
CA GLY A 89 0.88 0.80 11.47
C GLY A 89 0.17 1.32 10.23
N VAL A 90 0.75 1.13 9.06
CA VAL A 90 0.24 1.65 7.80
C VAL A 90 -0.22 0.49 6.93
N ASP A 91 -1.38 0.63 6.31
CA ASP A 91 -1.90 -0.43 5.44
C ASP A 91 -1.93 0.03 3.99
N SER A 92 -1.56 -0.87 3.09
CA SER A 92 -1.71 -0.58 1.67
C SER A 92 -3.18 -0.80 1.31
N GLU A 93 -3.67 0.02 0.38
CA GLU A 93 -5.06 -0.08 -0.04
C GLU A 93 -5.20 -1.22 -1.03
N LYS A 94 -6.16 -2.10 -0.78
CA LYS A 94 -6.40 -3.20 -1.70
C LYS A 94 -7.04 -2.68 -2.96
N GLY A 95 -6.54 -3.17 -4.08
CA GLY A 95 -7.13 -2.83 -5.36
C GLY A 95 -6.74 -1.48 -5.92
N LEU A 96 -6.01 -0.68 -5.16
CA LEU A 96 -5.55 0.62 -5.65
C LEU A 96 -4.04 0.71 -5.44
N GLU A 97 -3.33 0.71 -6.54
CA GLU A 97 -1.88 0.70 -6.52
C GLU A 97 -1.32 2.02 -6.03
N GLY A 98 -0.39 1.95 -5.10
CA GLY A 98 0.30 3.15 -4.62
C GLY A 98 -0.41 3.91 -3.52
N PHE A 99 -1.56 3.44 -3.06
CA PHE A 99 -2.31 4.11 -1.99
C PHE A 99 -2.08 3.42 -0.67
N VAL A 100 -1.95 4.20 0.40
CA VAL A 100 -1.83 3.66 1.76
C VAL A 100 -2.74 4.43 2.70
N ASN A 101 -3.07 3.79 3.80
CA ASN A 101 -3.95 4.34 4.81
C ASN A 101 -3.25 4.42 6.16
N PHE A 102 -3.42 5.54 6.84
CA PHE A 102 -2.91 5.75 8.19
C PHE A 102 -4.13 5.90 9.10
N PRO A 103 -4.33 5.00 10.06
CA PRO A 103 -5.45 5.16 10.99
C PRO A 103 -5.32 6.46 11.77
N ALA A 104 -6.42 7.17 11.95
CA ALA A 104 -6.41 8.45 12.62
C ALA A 104 -7.78 8.73 13.22
N PHE A 105 -7.89 9.86 13.91
CA PHE A 105 -9.16 10.33 14.41
C PHE A 105 -9.46 11.71 13.84
N LEU A 106 -10.72 11.97 13.59
CA LEU A 106 -11.17 13.28 13.16
C LEU A 106 -12.47 13.54 13.90
N ASP A 107 -12.48 14.59 14.73
CA ASP A 107 -13.66 14.88 15.53
C ASP A 107 -14.06 13.71 16.40
N GLY A 108 -13.10 13.04 16.99
CA GLY A 108 -13.38 11.91 17.89
C GLY A 108 -13.81 10.65 17.18
N ARG A 109 -13.78 10.63 15.88
CA ARG A 109 -14.23 9.51 15.08
C ARG A 109 -13.06 8.91 14.33
N LYS A 110 -13.01 7.59 14.24
CA LYS A 110 -11.94 6.93 13.51
C LYS A 110 -12.08 7.18 12.03
N ILE A 111 -10.97 7.52 11.40
CA ILE A 111 -10.89 7.71 9.96
C ILE A 111 -9.59 7.12 9.49
N HIS A 112 -9.40 7.14 8.17
CA HIS A 112 -8.12 6.78 7.56
C HIS A 112 -7.60 7.98 6.80
N LEU A 113 -6.38 8.38 7.08
CA LEU A 113 -5.69 9.34 6.24
C LEU A 113 -5.17 8.57 5.04
N CYS A 114 -5.37 9.09 3.85
CA CYS A 114 -5.02 8.41 2.62
C CYS A 114 -3.92 9.16 1.88
N TRP A 115 -2.88 8.44 1.49
CA TRP A 115 -1.78 9.02 0.74
C TRP A 115 -1.51 8.16 -0.47
N LYS A 116 -1.19 8.80 -1.58
CA LYS A 116 -0.87 8.11 -2.81
C LYS A 116 0.57 8.42 -3.20
N LEU A 117 1.28 7.42 -3.70
CA LEU A 117 2.63 7.61 -4.17
C LEU A 117 2.66 8.75 -5.20
N GLY A 118 3.53 9.71 -4.98
CA GLY A 118 3.63 10.89 -5.82
C GLY A 118 3.09 12.15 -5.16
N GLU A 119 2.31 12.00 -4.11
CA GLU A 119 1.83 13.17 -3.37
C GLU A 119 2.90 13.64 -2.39
N ASP A 120 3.03 14.94 -2.24
CA ASP A 120 4.08 15.49 -1.38
C ASP A 120 3.80 15.30 0.09
N GLU A 121 2.53 15.30 0.47
CA GLU A 121 2.15 15.16 1.86
C GLU A 121 0.76 14.56 1.95
N VAL A 122 0.37 14.20 3.16
CA VAL A 122 -0.94 13.61 3.40
C VAL A 122 -1.98 14.73 3.37
N LEU A 123 -2.88 14.66 2.40
CA LEU A 123 -3.89 15.71 2.18
C LEU A 123 -5.32 15.20 2.13
N PHE A 124 -5.52 13.91 2.30
CA PHE A 124 -6.84 13.31 2.11
C PHE A 124 -7.20 12.34 3.21
N TRP A 125 -8.48 12.10 3.36
CA TRP A 125 -8.97 11.15 4.34
C TRP A 125 -10.24 10.48 3.81
N HIS A 126 -10.60 9.35 4.39
CA HIS A 126 -11.88 8.70 4.09
C HIS A 126 -12.31 7.91 5.32
N ASP A 127 -13.57 7.51 5.34
CA ASP A 127 -14.07 6.68 6.43
C ASP A 127 -13.44 5.29 6.35
N PRO A 128 -13.29 4.60 7.48
CA PRO A 128 -12.68 3.27 7.45
C PRO A 128 -13.43 2.29 6.55
N ASP A 129 -14.75 2.45 6.42
CA ASP A 129 -15.53 1.56 5.57
C ASP A 129 -15.43 1.91 4.10
N GLY A 130 -14.98 3.11 3.77
CA GLY A 130 -14.78 3.49 2.39
C GLY A 130 -13.40 3.07 1.97
N GLY A 131 -12.89 3.69 0.96
CA GLY A 131 -11.54 3.43 0.50
C GLY A 131 -10.97 4.70 -0.07
N CYS A 132 -9.74 4.63 -0.52
CA CYS A 132 -9.06 5.81 -1.06
C CYS A 132 -9.74 6.33 -2.32
N SER A 133 -10.56 5.52 -2.98
CA SER A 133 -11.32 6.00 -4.12
C SER A 133 -12.40 7.00 -3.71
N GLN A 134 -12.75 7.03 -2.44
CA GLN A 134 -13.76 7.94 -1.92
C GLN A 134 -13.16 8.97 -0.99
N ARG A 135 -11.88 9.22 -1.10
CA ARG A 135 -11.19 10.11 -0.18
C ARG A 135 -11.60 11.56 -0.40
N GLN A 136 -11.52 12.33 0.66
CA GLN A 136 -11.90 13.72 0.68
C GLN A 136 -10.72 14.56 1.10
N ASN A 137 -10.72 15.83 0.72
CA ASN A 137 -9.64 16.73 1.10
C ASN A 137 -9.65 17.02 2.59
N LEU A 138 -8.48 17.12 3.16
CA LEU A 138 -8.32 17.62 4.51
C LEU A 138 -8.36 19.14 4.42
N THR A 139 -9.49 19.73 4.80
CA THR A 139 -9.63 21.18 4.73
C THR A 139 -9.07 21.77 6.01
N ALA A 140 -8.83 23.07 5.99
CA ALA A 140 -8.37 23.77 7.19
C ALA A 140 -9.36 23.59 8.32
N GLU A 141 -10.63 23.58 7.98
CA GLU A 141 -11.67 23.41 8.97
C GLU A 141 -11.63 22.02 9.57
N SER A 142 -11.46 20.99 8.74
CA SER A 142 -11.36 19.63 9.22
C SER A 142 -10.17 19.46 10.16
N VAL A 143 -9.06 20.04 9.78
CA VAL A 143 -7.85 19.92 10.59
C VAL A 143 -8.02 20.64 11.91
N ALA A 144 -8.50 21.86 11.86
CA ALA A 144 -8.60 22.67 13.06
C ALA A 144 -9.61 22.11 14.04
N GLY A 145 -10.68 21.54 13.53
CA GLY A 145 -11.73 21.11 14.41
C GLY A 145 -11.68 19.65 14.80
N GLY A 146 -10.88 18.90 14.13
CA GLY A 146 -11.02 17.47 14.26
C GLY A 146 -9.91 16.69 14.84
N MET A 147 -8.70 17.12 14.69
CA MET A 147 -7.58 16.27 15.06
C MET A 147 -7.49 16.14 16.56
N PRO A 148 -7.59 14.94 17.06
CA PRO A 148 -7.54 14.74 18.49
C PRO A 148 -6.25 15.19 19.08
N GLY A 149 -5.22 15.04 18.32
CA GLY A 149 -3.97 15.51 18.83
C GLY A 149 -4.01 16.96 19.10
N ALA A 150 -4.83 17.64 18.39
CA ALA A 150 -4.95 19.06 18.61
C ALA A 150 -5.78 19.32 19.82
N ASP A 151 -6.67 18.49 20.08
CA ASP A 151 -7.45 18.69 21.16
C ASP A 151 -7.13 17.95 22.18
N ALA A 152 -6.65 17.14 21.95
CA ALA A 152 -6.37 16.35 22.79
C ALA A 152 -6.83 16.15 23.66
N GLU A 153 -7.15 16.23 23.19
CA GLU A 153 -7.40 15.99 23.63
C GLU A 153 -7.61 15.99 24.18
N GLY A 154 -7.68 16.33 23.97
CA GLY A 154 -7.78 16.44 24.53
C GLY A 154 -8.12 16.33 24.65
#